data_549d932780acc73b76533cdab9d6348a
#
_entry.id   549d932780acc73b76533cdab9d6348a
#
_cell.length_a   1.000
_cell.length_b   1.000
_cell.length_c   1.000
_cell.angle_alpha   90.00
_cell.angle_beta   90.00
_cell.angle_gamma   90.00
#
_symmetry.space_group_name_H-M   'P 1'
#
loop_
_entity.id
_entity.type
_entity.pdbx_description
1 polymer ?
#
loop_
_entity_poly.entity_id
_entity_poly.type
_entity_poly.pdbx_seq_one_letter_code
_entity_poly.pdbx_strand_id
1 'polypeptide(L)'
;MKIRIMVFLASLLCTIGGHTHVIVGFSPEGSAQKLVMNTLNSAHHAINLMGYSFTSPEVVKALITAKRRGVDVRVVLDSKANQGRASVAAINLLVNAGIEVRTVDKNKIMHDKVAIIDDVTVQTGSFNYTRAAQRSNSENVVVMWQMPEVAQVYLEHWQSRWSQGQAWQSRY
;
A
#
# COMPACT_ATOMS: atom_id res chain seq x y z
N MET A 1 14.62 63.64 8.59
CA MET A 1 14.71 62.61 7.56
C MET A 1 14.85 61.26 8.29
N LYS A 2 13.72 60.46 8.41
CA LYS A 2 13.71 59.19 9.18
C LYS A 2 13.91 58.05 8.19
N ILE A 3 15.06 57.36 8.27
CA ILE A 3 15.38 56.18 7.46
C ILE A 3 14.63 55.00 8.05
N ARG A 4 13.69 54.42 7.29
CA ARG A 4 13.04 53.13 7.63
C ARG A 4 13.90 51.98 7.09
N ILE A 5 14.54 51.25 7.98
CA ILE A 5 15.24 50.01 7.64
C ILE A 5 14.16 48.90 7.51
N MET A 6 13.97 48.40 6.29
CA MET A 6 13.08 47.28 5.99
C MET A 6 13.92 46.01 6.11
N VAL A 7 13.69 45.25 7.19
CA VAL A 7 14.34 43.95 7.40
C VAL A 7 13.56 42.93 6.57
N PHE A 8 14.17 42.43 5.50
CA PHE A 8 13.67 41.28 4.76
C PHE A 8 14.01 39.99 5.53
N LEU A 9 13.01 39.35 6.13
CA LEU A 9 13.14 38.03 6.70
C LEU A 9 13.08 37.01 5.56
N ALA A 10 14.23 36.54 5.09
CA ALA A 10 14.28 35.40 4.15
C ALA A 10 13.95 34.12 4.91
N SER A 11 12.74 33.61 4.73
CA SER A 11 12.37 32.28 5.21
C SER A 11 13.10 31.22 4.40
N LEU A 12 14.12 30.58 5.01
CA LEU A 12 14.82 29.43 4.47
C LEU A 12 13.85 28.21 4.53
N LEU A 13 13.17 27.92 3.43
CA LEU A 13 12.44 26.66 3.28
C LEU A 13 13.47 25.54 3.21
N CYS A 14 13.72 24.88 4.36
CA CYS A 14 14.47 23.64 4.40
C CYS A 14 13.59 22.54 3.80
N THR A 15 13.73 22.25 2.51
CA THR A 15 13.15 21.07 1.90
C THR A 15 13.88 19.86 2.48
N ILE A 16 13.23 19.13 3.40
CA ILE A 16 13.69 17.81 3.83
C ILE A 16 13.45 16.89 2.63
N GLY A 17 14.38 16.87 1.70
CA GLY A 17 14.40 15.94 0.58
C GLY A 17 14.64 14.54 1.14
N GLY A 18 13.59 13.71 1.19
CA GLY A 18 13.74 12.30 1.45
C GLY A 18 14.66 11.70 0.38
N HIS A 19 15.66 10.92 0.79
CA HIS A 19 16.57 10.27 -0.16
C HIS A 19 15.81 9.21 -0.98
N THR A 20 15.82 9.36 -2.31
CA THR A 20 15.35 8.33 -3.23
C THR A 20 16.26 7.11 -3.14
N HIS A 21 15.71 5.95 -2.89
CA HIS A 21 16.47 4.70 -2.89
C HIS A 21 15.57 3.49 -3.14
N VAL A 22 16.17 2.42 -3.64
CA VAL A 22 15.48 1.15 -3.90
C VAL A 22 16.03 0.10 -2.94
N ILE A 23 15.12 -0.61 -2.27
CA ILE A 23 15.47 -1.73 -1.40
C ILE A 23 14.79 -2.99 -1.92
N VAL A 24 15.49 -4.12 -1.85
CA VAL A 24 15.00 -5.43 -2.27
C VAL A 24 14.99 -6.39 -1.08
N GLY A 25 13.96 -7.20 -0.99
CA GLY A 25 13.83 -8.25 0.04
C GLY A 25 13.35 -9.55 -0.58
N PHE A 26 13.66 -10.65 0.09
CA PHE A 26 13.33 -11.99 -0.36
C PHE A 26 12.65 -12.81 0.75
N SER A 27 11.86 -13.82 0.35
CA SER A 27 11.36 -14.87 1.23
C SER A 27 11.73 -16.24 0.67
N PRO A 28 11.87 -17.26 1.52
CA PRO A 28 11.44 -17.31 2.94
C PRO A 28 12.42 -16.69 3.93
N GLU A 29 13.51 -16.05 3.51
CA GLU A 29 14.60 -15.51 4.37
C GLU A 29 14.14 -14.39 5.32
N GLY A 30 12.93 -13.90 5.14
CA GLY A 30 12.27 -12.95 6.04
C GLY A 30 12.47 -11.48 5.70
N SER A 31 13.37 -11.11 4.80
CA SER A 31 13.58 -9.72 4.41
C SER A 31 12.41 -9.14 3.61
N ALA A 32 11.72 -9.94 2.76
CA ALA A 32 10.53 -9.53 2.03
C ALA A 32 9.39 -9.11 2.99
N GLN A 33 9.08 -9.96 3.98
CA GLN A 33 8.04 -9.66 4.98
C GLN A 33 8.36 -8.38 5.77
N LYS A 34 9.60 -8.25 6.25
CA LYS A 34 10.03 -7.05 6.99
C LYS A 34 9.87 -5.80 6.14
N LEU A 35 10.25 -5.87 4.86
CA LEU A 35 10.18 -4.75 3.93
C LEU A 35 8.73 -4.34 3.65
N VAL A 36 7.82 -5.30 3.39
CA VAL A 36 6.38 -5.02 3.25
C VAL A 36 5.82 -4.34 4.50
N MET A 37 6.11 -4.90 5.68
CA MET A 37 5.59 -4.35 6.94
C MET A 37 6.12 -2.96 7.23
N ASN A 38 7.42 -2.71 7.00
CA ASN A 38 8.02 -1.38 7.17
C ASN A 38 7.37 -0.36 6.24
N THR A 39 7.14 -0.74 4.97
CA THR A 39 6.51 0.13 3.97
C THR A 39 5.08 0.48 4.37
N LEU A 40 4.25 -0.48 4.77
CA LEU A 40 2.88 -0.20 5.21
C LEU A 40 2.84 0.65 6.50
N ASN A 41 3.77 0.42 7.42
CA ASN A 41 3.84 1.16 8.68
C ASN A 41 4.36 2.60 8.52
N SER A 42 5.08 2.90 7.43
CA SER A 42 5.60 4.25 7.15
C SER A 42 4.53 5.22 6.64
N ALA A 43 3.32 4.74 6.32
CA ALA A 43 2.24 5.58 5.81
C ALA A 43 1.79 6.65 6.82
N HIS A 44 1.68 7.89 6.34
CA HIS A 44 1.18 9.04 7.08
C HIS A 44 -0.14 9.58 6.53
N HIS A 45 -0.40 9.47 5.22
CA HIS A 45 -1.54 10.07 4.54
C HIS A 45 -2.40 9.04 3.83
N ALA A 46 -1.82 8.17 2.99
CA ALA A 46 -2.58 7.24 2.16
C ALA A 46 -1.87 5.90 1.96
N ILE A 47 -2.67 4.82 1.85
CA ILE A 47 -2.27 3.51 1.35
C ILE A 47 -3.25 3.09 0.26
N ASN A 48 -2.78 2.99 -0.98
CA ASN A 48 -3.50 2.43 -2.10
C ASN A 48 -2.91 1.04 -2.43
N LEU A 49 -3.60 -0.02 -1.99
CA LEU A 49 -3.11 -1.40 -2.16
C LEU A 49 -3.89 -2.12 -3.25
N MET A 50 -3.20 -2.88 -4.08
CA MET A 50 -3.81 -3.87 -4.97
C MET A 50 -3.15 -5.24 -4.80
N GLY A 51 -3.97 -6.30 -4.73
CA GLY A 51 -3.49 -7.63 -4.42
C GLY A 51 -4.21 -8.74 -5.16
N TYR A 52 -3.45 -9.78 -5.57
CA TYR A 52 -4.04 -10.99 -6.13
C TYR A 52 -4.63 -11.85 -5.02
N SER A 53 -3.82 -12.46 -4.18
CA SER A 53 -4.28 -13.28 -3.03
C SER A 53 -4.00 -12.55 -1.72
N PHE A 54 -5.02 -12.48 -0.84
CA PHE A 54 -4.98 -11.67 0.37
C PHE A 54 -5.51 -12.47 1.58
N THR A 55 -4.61 -12.96 2.43
CA THR A 55 -4.95 -13.77 3.61
C THR A 55 -4.07 -13.47 4.83
N SER A 56 -3.04 -12.59 4.71
CA SER A 56 -2.06 -12.36 5.78
C SER A 56 -2.66 -11.57 6.96
N PRO A 57 -2.74 -12.15 8.17
CA PRO A 57 -3.20 -11.44 9.35
C PRO A 57 -2.31 -10.25 9.71
N GLU A 58 -1.01 -10.36 9.43
CA GLU A 58 -0.03 -9.31 9.70
C GLU A 58 -0.29 -8.08 8.84
N VAL A 59 -0.56 -8.28 7.54
CA VAL A 59 -0.91 -7.19 6.60
C VAL A 59 -2.26 -6.59 6.98
N VAL A 60 -3.27 -7.41 7.29
CA VAL A 60 -4.58 -6.93 7.80
C VAL A 60 -4.39 -6.03 9.01
N LYS A 61 -3.61 -6.48 10.00
CA LYS A 61 -3.32 -5.70 11.21
C LYS A 61 -2.64 -4.38 10.90
N ALA A 62 -1.66 -4.37 9.99
CA ALA A 62 -0.94 -3.15 9.59
C ALA A 62 -1.87 -2.13 8.94
N LEU A 63 -2.74 -2.56 8.01
CA LEU A 63 -3.71 -1.69 7.34
C LEU A 63 -4.74 -1.11 8.34
N ILE A 64 -5.26 -1.93 9.25
CA ILE A 64 -6.18 -1.47 10.30
C ILE A 64 -5.47 -0.48 11.24
N THR A 65 -4.21 -0.73 11.59
CA THR A 65 -3.43 0.18 12.43
C THR A 65 -3.19 1.51 11.71
N ALA A 66 -2.88 1.50 10.42
CA ALA A 66 -2.75 2.71 9.60
C ALA A 66 -4.09 3.49 9.57
N LYS A 67 -5.20 2.81 9.33
CA LYS A 67 -6.55 3.43 9.36
C LYS A 67 -6.84 4.11 10.70
N ARG A 68 -6.51 3.46 11.82
CA ARG A 68 -6.68 4.03 13.17
C ARG A 68 -5.80 5.26 13.43
N ARG A 69 -4.66 5.38 12.73
CA ARG A 69 -3.82 6.60 12.75
C ARG A 69 -4.39 7.75 11.90
N GLY A 70 -5.49 7.53 11.17
CA GLY A 70 -6.08 8.52 10.27
C GLY A 70 -5.62 8.43 8.83
N VAL A 71 -4.84 7.39 8.47
CA VAL A 71 -4.40 7.15 7.08
C VAL A 71 -5.61 6.76 6.22
N ASP A 72 -5.74 7.32 5.01
CA ASP A 72 -6.73 6.90 4.03
C ASP A 72 -6.28 5.57 3.40
N VAL A 73 -6.92 4.47 3.79
CA VAL A 73 -6.57 3.13 3.32
C VAL A 73 -7.64 2.61 2.37
N ARG A 74 -7.22 2.25 1.16
CA ARG A 74 -8.08 1.66 0.13
C ARG A 74 -7.44 0.42 -0.46
N VAL A 75 -8.24 -0.63 -0.66
CA VAL A 75 -7.75 -1.94 -1.11
C VAL A 75 -8.56 -2.42 -2.30
N VAL A 76 -7.90 -2.83 -3.38
CA VAL A 76 -8.53 -3.51 -4.52
C VAL A 76 -7.91 -4.89 -4.72
N LEU A 77 -8.74 -5.92 -4.84
CA LEU A 77 -8.33 -7.32 -4.86
C LEU A 77 -8.93 -8.05 -6.07
N ASP A 78 -8.24 -9.10 -6.53
CA ASP A 78 -8.82 -10.06 -7.48
C ASP A 78 -10.04 -10.75 -6.88
N SER A 79 -11.16 -10.74 -7.59
CA SER A 79 -12.41 -11.33 -7.07
C SER A 79 -12.31 -12.84 -6.91
N LYS A 80 -11.74 -13.54 -7.90
CA LYS A 80 -11.71 -15.02 -7.94
C LYS A 80 -10.72 -15.59 -6.94
N ALA A 81 -9.56 -14.97 -6.78
CA ALA A 81 -8.52 -15.43 -5.85
C ALA A 81 -8.91 -15.26 -4.37
N ASN A 82 -9.96 -14.49 -4.06
CA ASN A 82 -10.34 -14.13 -2.70
C ASN A 82 -11.72 -14.67 -2.26
N GLN A 83 -12.19 -15.77 -2.87
CA GLN A 83 -13.44 -16.44 -2.49
C GLN A 83 -13.27 -17.42 -1.30
N GLY A 84 -12.03 -17.78 -0.97
CA GLY A 84 -11.72 -18.73 0.11
C GLY A 84 -12.01 -18.13 1.50
N ARG A 85 -12.36 -19.00 2.47
CA ARG A 85 -12.74 -18.61 3.84
C ARG A 85 -11.72 -17.68 4.51
N ALA A 86 -10.41 -17.92 4.32
CA ALA A 86 -9.36 -17.12 4.91
C ALA A 86 -9.32 -15.70 4.32
N SER A 87 -9.48 -15.55 2.99
CA SER A 87 -9.55 -14.25 2.32
C SER A 87 -10.81 -13.50 2.73
N VAL A 88 -11.97 -14.17 2.71
CA VAL A 88 -13.25 -13.56 3.13
C VAL A 88 -13.14 -13.01 4.55
N ALA A 89 -12.58 -13.78 5.49
CA ALA A 89 -12.38 -13.32 6.87
C ALA A 89 -11.43 -12.12 6.94
N ALA A 90 -10.32 -12.16 6.21
CA ALA A 90 -9.36 -11.05 6.16
C ALA A 90 -10.00 -9.76 5.61
N ILE A 91 -10.76 -9.85 4.52
CA ILE A 91 -11.43 -8.71 3.89
C ILE A 91 -12.51 -8.14 4.81
N ASN A 92 -13.33 -9.01 5.44
CA ASN A 92 -14.35 -8.56 6.39
C ASN A 92 -13.75 -7.79 7.57
N LEU A 93 -12.59 -8.19 8.08
CA LEU A 93 -11.89 -7.45 9.12
C LEU A 93 -11.49 -6.02 8.67
N LEU A 94 -11.05 -5.86 7.41
CA LEU A 94 -10.73 -4.55 6.85
C LEU A 94 -11.99 -3.68 6.75
N VAL A 95 -13.06 -4.21 6.16
CA VAL A 95 -14.32 -3.47 5.96
C VAL A 95 -14.94 -3.07 7.30
N ASN A 96 -14.95 -3.99 8.28
CA ASN A 96 -15.47 -3.71 9.62
C ASN A 96 -14.61 -2.66 10.37
N ALA A 97 -13.35 -2.49 9.98
CA ALA A 97 -12.51 -1.41 10.48
C ALA A 97 -12.66 -0.07 9.71
N GLY A 98 -13.61 0.01 8.76
CA GLY A 98 -13.88 1.21 7.98
C GLY A 98 -12.91 1.42 6.81
N ILE A 99 -12.23 0.37 6.34
CA ILE A 99 -11.39 0.40 5.15
C ILE A 99 -12.26 0.04 3.93
N GLU A 100 -12.19 0.87 2.89
CA GLU A 100 -12.85 0.56 1.64
C GLU A 100 -12.11 -0.56 0.90
N VAL A 101 -12.82 -1.64 0.60
CA VAL A 101 -12.31 -2.76 -0.18
C VAL A 101 -13.19 -2.97 -1.41
N ARG A 102 -12.55 -3.11 -2.57
CA ARG A 102 -13.23 -3.49 -3.82
C ARG A 102 -12.63 -4.77 -4.38
N THR A 103 -13.42 -5.52 -5.15
CA THR A 103 -12.96 -6.70 -5.88
C THR A 103 -13.19 -6.54 -7.38
N VAL A 104 -12.23 -6.99 -8.19
CA VAL A 104 -12.23 -6.87 -9.65
C VAL A 104 -12.31 -8.26 -10.28
N ASP A 105 -13.21 -8.45 -11.24
CA ASP A 105 -13.40 -9.67 -12.04
C ASP A 105 -13.31 -9.43 -13.56
N LYS A 106 -13.10 -8.19 -13.99
CA LYS A 106 -13.06 -7.79 -15.39
C LYS A 106 -11.91 -8.43 -16.16
N ASN A 107 -10.78 -8.66 -15.51
CA ASN A 107 -9.64 -9.36 -16.08
C ASN A 107 -9.75 -10.87 -15.84
N LYS A 108 -9.03 -11.69 -16.63
CA LYS A 108 -8.91 -13.12 -16.34
C LYS A 108 -8.42 -13.34 -14.91
N ILE A 109 -7.39 -12.61 -14.51
CA ILE A 109 -6.89 -12.43 -13.14
C ILE A 109 -6.33 -11.00 -13.00
N MET A 110 -6.49 -10.37 -11.84
CA MET A 110 -5.78 -9.17 -11.44
C MET A 110 -4.58 -9.59 -10.59
N HIS A 111 -3.41 -9.80 -11.24
CA HIS A 111 -2.27 -10.46 -10.59
C HIS A 111 -1.27 -9.48 -9.94
N ASP A 112 -1.71 -8.27 -9.66
CA ASP A 112 -0.89 -7.23 -9.02
C ASP A 112 -0.61 -7.55 -7.53
N LYS A 113 0.54 -7.13 -7.04
CA LYS A 113 0.94 -7.12 -5.63
C LYS A 113 1.68 -5.82 -5.39
N VAL A 114 0.92 -4.77 -5.13
CA VAL A 114 1.44 -3.40 -5.05
C VAL A 114 0.83 -2.67 -3.88
N ALA A 115 1.63 -1.90 -3.17
CA ALA A 115 1.18 -0.88 -2.24
C ALA A 115 1.83 0.46 -2.60
N ILE A 116 1.00 1.49 -2.76
CA ILE A 116 1.43 2.86 -3.01
C ILE A 116 1.20 3.62 -1.71
N ILE A 117 2.26 4.21 -1.18
CA ILE A 117 2.28 4.89 0.12
C ILE A 117 2.50 6.39 -0.09
N ASP A 118 1.57 7.18 0.42
CA ASP A 118 1.64 8.65 0.45
C ASP A 118 1.94 9.26 -0.94
N ASP A 119 1.56 8.55 -2.02
CA ASP A 119 1.76 8.90 -3.43
C ASP A 119 3.23 9.14 -3.84
N VAL A 120 4.18 8.67 -3.03
CA VAL A 120 5.63 8.85 -3.26
C VAL A 120 6.46 7.58 -3.15
N THR A 121 5.93 6.51 -2.54
CA THR A 121 6.65 5.24 -2.34
C THR A 121 5.85 4.09 -2.91
N VAL A 122 6.51 3.18 -3.63
CA VAL A 122 5.87 2.00 -4.23
C VAL A 122 6.55 0.73 -3.74
N GLN A 123 5.77 -0.19 -3.20
CA GLN A 123 6.16 -1.58 -2.96
C GLN A 123 5.55 -2.46 -4.04
N THR A 124 6.35 -3.32 -4.64
CA THR A 124 5.89 -4.33 -5.62
C THR A 124 6.75 -5.58 -5.57
N GLY A 125 6.45 -6.58 -6.42
CA GLY A 125 7.18 -7.83 -6.56
C GLY A 125 6.28 -9.04 -6.78
N SER A 126 6.78 -10.24 -6.49
CA SER A 126 6.00 -11.48 -6.61
C SER A 126 5.20 -11.82 -5.35
N PHE A 127 5.48 -11.15 -4.23
CA PHE A 127 4.99 -11.45 -2.88
C PHE A 127 3.48 -11.21 -2.73
N ASN A 128 2.67 -12.26 -2.77
CA ASN A 128 1.26 -12.18 -2.40
C ASN A 128 1.13 -11.85 -0.90
N TYR A 129 0.08 -11.16 -0.52
CA TYR A 129 -0.19 -10.82 0.88
C TYR A 129 -0.75 -12.03 1.65
N THR A 130 0.06 -13.10 1.73
CA THR A 130 -0.30 -14.40 2.30
C THR A 130 0.81 -14.96 3.21
N ARG A 131 0.45 -15.91 4.10
CA ARG A 131 1.46 -16.62 4.90
C ARG A 131 2.39 -17.48 4.06
N ALA A 132 1.91 -18.05 2.96
CA ALA A 132 2.74 -18.86 2.07
C ALA A 132 3.86 -18.01 1.44
N ALA A 133 3.53 -16.80 0.96
CA ALA A 133 4.52 -15.86 0.45
C ALA A 133 5.56 -15.47 1.51
N GLN A 134 5.13 -15.34 2.76
CA GLN A 134 6.02 -14.98 3.88
C GLN A 134 7.01 -16.09 4.25
N ARG A 135 6.54 -17.37 4.27
CA ARG A 135 7.25 -18.45 5.01
C ARG A 135 7.72 -19.59 4.15
N SER A 136 7.13 -19.80 2.98
CA SER A 136 7.28 -21.05 2.24
C SER A 136 7.68 -20.87 0.78
N ASN A 137 7.23 -19.77 0.15
CA ASN A 137 7.53 -19.51 -1.24
C ASN A 137 8.87 -18.76 -1.40
N SER A 138 9.52 -18.97 -2.54
CA SER A 138 10.58 -18.09 -3.00
C SER A 138 9.93 -16.87 -3.66
N GLU A 139 10.00 -15.72 -3.01
CA GLU A 139 9.39 -14.46 -3.48
C GLU A 139 10.40 -13.32 -3.41
N ASN A 140 10.11 -12.25 -4.15
CA ASN A 140 10.83 -10.99 -4.07
C ASN A 140 9.89 -9.83 -3.77
N VAL A 141 10.44 -8.81 -3.12
CA VAL A 141 9.81 -7.52 -2.87
C VAL A 141 10.81 -6.43 -3.26
N VAL A 142 10.32 -5.44 -3.98
CA VAL A 142 11.05 -4.20 -4.29
C VAL A 142 10.29 -3.04 -3.70
N VAL A 143 10.97 -2.14 -3.01
CA VAL A 143 10.42 -0.86 -2.57
C VAL A 143 11.24 0.28 -3.15
N MET A 144 10.54 1.15 -3.85
CA MET A 144 11.06 2.38 -4.44
C MET A 144 10.62 3.54 -3.53
N TRP A 145 11.54 4.00 -2.68
CA TRP A 145 11.28 5.04 -1.69
C TRP A 145 11.42 6.43 -2.28
N GLN A 146 10.44 7.30 -2.00
CA GLN A 146 10.46 8.72 -2.37
C GLN A 146 10.68 8.94 -3.88
N MET A 147 9.95 8.17 -4.71
CA MET A 147 9.94 8.26 -6.18
C MET A 147 8.54 8.64 -6.68
N PRO A 148 8.11 9.90 -6.53
CA PRO A 148 6.75 10.33 -6.87
C PRO A 148 6.37 10.10 -8.33
N GLU A 149 7.31 10.25 -9.27
CA GLU A 149 7.08 9.98 -10.69
C GLU A 149 6.74 8.50 -10.96
N VAL A 150 7.37 7.57 -10.24
CA VAL A 150 7.05 6.14 -10.33
C VAL A 150 5.72 5.86 -9.63
N ALA A 151 5.51 6.45 -8.46
CA ALA A 151 4.27 6.29 -7.70
C ALA A 151 3.06 6.77 -8.49
N GLN A 152 3.18 7.87 -9.24
CA GLN A 152 2.11 8.40 -10.09
C GLN A 152 1.67 7.38 -11.18
N VAL A 153 2.61 6.72 -11.85
CA VAL A 153 2.31 5.69 -12.86
C VAL A 153 1.55 4.51 -12.22
N TYR A 154 1.99 4.06 -11.05
CA TYR A 154 1.30 2.99 -10.32
C TYR A 154 -0.08 3.44 -9.79
N LEU A 155 -0.22 4.69 -9.38
CA LEU A 155 -1.49 5.24 -8.91
C LEU A 155 -2.53 5.31 -10.04
N GLU A 156 -2.15 5.71 -11.23
CA GLU A 156 -3.03 5.69 -12.42
C GLU A 156 -3.51 4.26 -12.73
N HIS A 157 -2.60 3.28 -12.68
CA HIS A 157 -2.96 1.87 -12.84
C HIS A 157 -3.90 1.41 -11.72
N TRP A 158 -3.60 1.74 -10.46
CA TRP A 158 -4.45 1.43 -9.31
C TRP A 158 -5.85 2.04 -9.46
N GLN A 159 -5.96 3.31 -9.84
CA GLN A 159 -7.24 3.99 -10.08
C GLN A 159 -8.07 3.29 -11.16
N SER A 160 -7.43 2.82 -12.23
CA SER A 160 -8.08 2.02 -13.26
C SER A 160 -8.68 0.73 -12.69
N ARG A 161 -7.98 0.03 -11.80
CA ARG A 161 -8.50 -1.17 -11.13
C ARG A 161 -9.58 -0.82 -10.12
N TRP A 162 -9.39 0.23 -9.35
CA TRP A 162 -10.37 0.74 -8.40
C TRP A 162 -11.71 1.08 -9.05
N SER A 163 -11.69 1.79 -10.17
CA SER A 163 -12.91 2.19 -10.91
C SER A 163 -13.67 1.00 -11.49
N GLN A 164 -13.01 -0.12 -11.78
CA GLN A 164 -13.59 -1.35 -12.28
C GLN A 164 -14.11 -2.25 -11.16
N GLY A 165 -13.70 -1.99 -9.92
CA GLY A 165 -14.00 -2.84 -8.77
C GLY A 165 -15.40 -2.60 -8.21
N GLN A 166 -16.00 -3.68 -7.70
CA GLN A 166 -17.24 -3.66 -6.94
C GLN A 166 -16.93 -3.61 -5.45
N ALA A 167 -17.64 -2.75 -4.71
CA ALA A 167 -17.47 -2.62 -3.27
C ALA A 167 -17.77 -3.96 -2.56
N TRP A 168 -16.85 -4.39 -1.70
CA TRP A 168 -17.08 -5.57 -0.88
C TRP A 168 -18.08 -5.26 0.24
N GLN A 169 -19.10 -6.10 0.36
CA GLN A 169 -20.04 -6.06 1.46
C GLN A 169 -19.70 -7.13 2.48
N SER A 170 -19.45 -6.72 3.73
CA SER A 170 -19.27 -7.68 4.82
C SER A 170 -20.56 -8.48 5.00
N ARG A 171 -20.42 -9.78 5.20
CA ARG A 171 -21.54 -10.71 5.40
C ARG A 171 -21.78 -11.05 6.88
N TYR A 172 -21.18 -10.26 7.78
CA TYR A 172 -21.34 -10.41 9.24
C TYR A 172 -21.92 -9.14 9.86
#